data_7936ebc3af38f03bb5b1f55fe755cc2e
#
_entry.id   7936ebc3af38f03bb5b1f55fe755cc2e
#
_cell.length_a   1.000
_cell.length_b   1.000
_cell.length_c   1.000
_cell.angle_alpha   90.00
_cell.angle_beta   90.00
_cell.angle_gamma   90.00
#
_symmetry.space_group_name_H-M   'P 1'
#
loop_
_entity.id
_entity.type
_entity.pdbx_description
1 polymer ?
#
loop_
_entity_poly.entity_id
_entity_poly.type
_entity_poly.pdbx_seq_one_letter_code
_entity_poly.pdbx_strand_id
1 'polypeptide(L)'
;GMTVSMDDSHVLEKHIAAGVYRGDMRCEAGMVALYHNAGTQMLEYEACKGGVAIPYSLHTNPINIGYPDSLGIGAAVIGDGNTDMVYEMAQTDRKMMKAEGLNIMYGPQVDVTSDPRWPRTSGTYGERPDVTSDIAEALVKGYQDGDNGLNEGSVVLTIKHFPGDAPSENGFEPHVPIGQWRIYRTPGSMEKYHLPPFQRAFDHKVSSIMPDYSRIATDGRAVPQTYR
;
A
#
# COMPACT_ATOMS: atom_id res chain seq x y z
N GLY A 1 16.46 2.75 -6.21
CA GLY A 1 16.76 1.96 -5.01
C GLY A 1 16.58 0.47 -5.28
N MET A 2 17.20 -0.36 -4.49
CA MET A 2 17.07 -1.81 -4.58
C MET A 2 16.27 -2.32 -3.37
N THR A 3 15.33 -3.23 -3.62
CA THR A 3 14.60 -3.90 -2.54
C THR A 3 15.36 -5.17 -2.16
N VAL A 4 15.65 -5.34 -0.88
CA VAL A 4 16.28 -6.54 -0.34
C VAL A 4 15.34 -7.27 0.60
N SER A 5 15.43 -8.59 0.65
CA SER A 5 14.65 -9.42 1.57
C SER A 5 15.32 -9.50 2.94
N MET A 6 14.63 -10.07 3.91
CA MET A 6 15.20 -10.31 5.25
C MET A 6 16.47 -11.17 5.22
N ASP A 7 16.58 -12.04 4.23
CA ASP A 7 17.73 -12.95 4.09
C ASP A 7 18.92 -12.31 3.34
N ASP A 8 18.72 -11.12 2.79
CA ASP A 8 19.71 -10.45 1.94
C ASP A 8 20.56 -9.39 2.68
N SER A 9 20.62 -9.45 4.01
CA SER A 9 21.41 -8.49 4.80
C SER A 9 22.89 -8.42 4.38
N HIS A 10 23.47 -9.54 3.91
CA HIS A 10 24.82 -9.59 3.37
C HIS A 10 25.01 -8.72 2.11
N VAL A 11 23.91 -8.32 1.46
CA VAL A 11 23.95 -7.41 0.30
C VAL A 11 24.37 -6.01 0.74
N LEU A 12 23.99 -5.59 1.94
CA LEU A 12 24.40 -4.32 2.53
C LEU A 12 25.87 -4.33 2.94
N GLU A 13 26.40 -5.48 3.34
CA GLU A 13 27.84 -5.65 3.63
C GLU A 13 28.70 -5.36 2.40
N LYS A 14 28.14 -5.46 1.19
CA LYS A 14 28.81 -5.12 -0.07
C LYS A 14 28.65 -3.66 -0.49
N HIS A 15 28.28 -2.78 0.45
CA HIS A 15 28.16 -1.34 0.24
C HIS A 15 27.11 -0.93 -0.81
N ILE A 16 25.94 -1.56 -0.78
CA ILE A 16 24.80 -1.11 -1.58
C ILE A 16 24.24 0.16 -0.96
N ALA A 17 24.45 1.25 -1.66
CA ALA A 17 24.27 2.60 -1.13
C ALA A 17 22.84 3.05 -0.92
N ALA A 18 21.83 2.35 -1.43
CA ALA A 18 20.43 2.62 -1.16
C ALA A 18 19.62 1.33 -1.24
N GLY A 19 18.86 1.04 -0.22
CA GLY A 19 18.01 -0.13 -0.17
C GLY A 19 16.64 0.18 0.41
N VAL A 20 15.68 -0.61 0.00
CA VAL A 20 14.37 -0.68 0.65
C VAL A 20 14.26 -2.08 1.25
N TYR A 21 14.09 -2.14 2.55
CA TYR A 21 13.98 -3.40 3.26
C TYR A 21 12.51 -3.76 3.50
N ARG A 22 12.15 -5.00 3.22
CA ARG A 22 10.80 -5.50 3.45
C ARG A 22 10.74 -6.25 4.78
N GLY A 23 9.99 -5.69 5.73
CA GLY A 23 9.66 -6.35 6.99
C GLY A 23 8.35 -7.13 6.92
N ASP A 24 8.19 -8.08 7.82
CA ASP A 24 6.92 -8.77 8.06
C ASP A 24 6.57 -8.63 9.54
N MET A 25 5.39 -8.06 9.82
CA MET A 25 4.93 -7.77 11.18
C MET A 25 4.09 -8.91 11.77
N ARG A 26 4.09 -10.09 11.19
CA ARG A 26 3.23 -11.19 11.67
C ARG A 26 3.73 -11.79 12.96
N CYS A 27 2.97 -11.59 14.05
CA CYS A 27 3.12 -12.29 15.32
C CYS A 27 4.52 -12.17 15.94
N GLU A 28 5.06 -13.30 16.39
CA GLU A 28 6.40 -13.40 16.96
C GLU A 28 7.51 -12.96 15.99
N ALA A 29 7.21 -12.96 14.70
CA ALA A 29 8.10 -12.44 13.68
C ALA A 29 8.39 -10.94 13.84
N GLY A 30 7.51 -10.15 14.48
CA GLY A 30 7.73 -8.75 14.73
C GLY A 30 9.02 -8.47 15.51
N MET A 31 9.30 -9.25 16.55
CA MET A 31 10.55 -9.11 17.32
C MET A 31 11.78 -9.49 16.49
N VAL A 32 11.66 -10.54 15.67
CA VAL A 32 12.74 -10.94 14.75
C VAL A 32 12.97 -9.84 13.71
N ALA A 33 11.90 -9.32 13.13
CA ALA A 33 11.96 -8.20 12.19
C ALA A 33 12.62 -6.96 12.80
N LEU A 34 12.28 -6.61 14.05
CA LEU A 34 12.89 -5.48 14.76
C LEU A 34 14.41 -5.64 14.89
N TYR A 35 14.87 -6.78 15.38
CA TYR A 35 16.31 -7.04 15.53
C TYR A 35 17.02 -7.06 14.17
N HIS A 36 16.40 -7.66 13.18
CA HIS A 36 16.98 -7.73 11.83
C HIS A 36 17.03 -6.34 11.19
N ASN A 37 15.98 -5.55 11.32
CA ASN A 37 15.93 -4.18 10.81
C ASN A 37 16.97 -3.28 11.48
N ALA A 38 17.14 -3.39 12.80
CA ALA A 38 18.18 -2.66 13.52
C ALA A 38 19.58 -3.06 13.05
N GLY A 39 19.83 -4.36 12.88
CA GLY A 39 21.10 -4.87 12.34
C GLY A 39 21.37 -4.35 10.92
N THR A 40 20.36 -4.34 10.06
CA THR A 40 20.46 -3.83 8.70
C THR A 40 20.79 -2.34 8.67
N GLN A 41 20.17 -1.53 9.52
CA GLN A 41 20.47 -0.10 9.64
C GLN A 41 21.90 0.14 10.17
N MET A 42 22.34 -0.67 11.09
CA MET A 42 23.74 -0.60 11.58
C MET A 42 24.75 -0.93 10.48
N LEU A 43 24.50 -1.96 9.67
CA LEU A 43 25.36 -2.33 8.54
C LEU A 43 25.40 -1.20 7.50
N GLU A 44 24.25 -0.57 7.20
CA GLU A 44 24.21 0.58 6.29
C GLU A 44 25.01 1.77 6.84
N TYR A 45 24.87 2.07 8.13
CA TYR A 45 25.66 3.12 8.78
C TYR A 45 27.16 2.83 8.69
N GLU A 46 27.59 1.61 8.96
CA GLU A 46 28.99 1.22 8.87
C GLU A 46 29.51 1.24 7.41
N ALA A 47 28.70 0.81 6.45
CA ALA A 47 29.05 0.87 5.03
C ALA A 47 29.25 2.30 4.52
N CYS A 48 28.54 3.27 5.09
CA CYS A 48 28.65 4.69 4.74
C CYS A 48 29.68 5.45 5.58
N LYS A 49 30.47 4.77 6.39
CA LYS A 49 31.46 5.36 7.30
C LYS A 49 32.47 6.23 6.56
N GLY A 50 32.45 7.51 6.87
CA GLY A 50 33.33 8.51 6.24
C GLY A 50 32.77 9.13 4.96
N GLY A 51 31.55 8.78 4.56
CA GLY A 51 30.81 9.36 3.45
C GLY A 51 29.48 9.97 3.87
N VAL A 52 28.70 10.41 2.89
CA VAL A 52 27.30 10.84 3.10
C VAL A 52 26.44 9.59 3.12
N ALA A 53 25.81 9.31 4.25
CA ALA A 53 24.84 8.23 4.37
C ALA A 53 23.64 8.46 3.45
N ILE A 54 23.31 7.48 2.61
CA ILE A 54 22.10 7.50 1.80
C ILE A 54 20.94 6.99 2.70
N PRO A 55 19.83 7.72 2.78
CA PRO A 55 18.71 7.30 3.62
C PRO A 55 18.23 5.89 3.26
N TYR A 56 18.11 5.06 4.26
CA TYR A 56 17.64 3.69 4.16
C TYR A 56 16.18 3.61 4.59
N SER A 57 15.33 3.05 3.74
CA SER A 57 13.90 2.92 3.98
C SER A 57 13.51 1.48 4.21
N LEU A 58 12.80 1.23 5.31
CA LEU A 58 12.18 -0.05 5.61
C LEU A 58 10.70 0.00 5.29
N HIS A 59 10.18 -1.03 4.65
CA HIS A 59 8.78 -1.10 4.24
C HIS A 59 8.13 -2.46 4.48
N THR A 60 6.80 -2.47 4.53
CA THR A 60 5.99 -3.68 4.55
C THR A 60 4.75 -3.53 3.67
N ASN A 61 4.12 -4.64 3.32
CA ASN A 61 2.75 -4.64 2.81
C ASN A 61 1.77 -4.53 4.00
N PRO A 62 0.52 -4.12 3.76
CA PRO A 62 -0.50 -4.08 4.80
C PRO A 62 -0.65 -5.44 5.49
N ILE A 63 -0.70 -5.42 6.80
CA ILE A 63 -0.90 -6.60 7.64
C ILE A 63 -1.95 -6.24 8.67
N ASN A 64 -3.10 -6.89 8.60
CA ASN A 64 -4.20 -6.67 9.53
C ASN A 64 -4.05 -7.60 10.75
N ILE A 65 -3.06 -7.36 11.59
CA ILE A 65 -2.85 -8.18 12.79
C ILE A 65 -3.96 -7.89 13.81
N GLY A 66 -4.75 -8.93 14.11
CA GLY A 66 -5.85 -8.81 15.08
C GLY A 66 -7.10 -8.11 14.57
N TYR A 67 -7.13 -7.68 13.32
CA TYR A 67 -8.28 -7.08 12.66
C TYR A 67 -8.83 -8.00 11.57
N PRO A 68 -10.10 -7.81 11.15
CA PRO A 68 -10.63 -8.50 9.97
C PRO A 68 -9.81 -8.20 8.71
N ASP A 69 -9.98 -9.02 7.68
CA ASP A 69 -9.49 -8.67 6.34
C ASP A 69 -10.16 -7.39 5.80
N SER A 70 -9.65 -6.88 4.70
CA SER A 70 -10.15 -5.61 4.15
C SER A 70 -11.64 -5.64 3.79
N LEU A 71 -12.17 -6.77 3.30
CA LEU A 71 -13.61 -6.92 3.07
C LEU A 71 -14.40 -6.88 4.38
N GLY A 72 -13.89 -7.52 5.43
CA GLY A 72 -14.49 -7.47 6.77
C GLY A 72 -14.50 -6.06 7.35
N ILE A 73 -13.42 -5.30 7.15
CA ILE A 73 -13.35 -3.88 7.52
C ILE A 73 -14.38 -3.06 6.74
N GLY A 74 -14.49 -3.26 5.43
CA GLY A 74 -15.51 -2.59 4.62
C GLY A 74 -16.93 -2.89 5.10
N ALA A 75 -17.23 -4.14 5.44
CA ALA A 75 -18.52 -4.55 5.98
C ALA A 75 -18.80 -3.91 7.35
N ALA A 76 -17.79 -3.83 8.24
CA ALA A 76 -17.92 -3.18 9.53
C ALA A 76 -18.24 -1.68 9.38
N VAL A 77 -17.51 -0.97 8.52
CA VAL A 77 -17.77 0.45 8.24
C VAL A 77 -19.19 0.68 7.71
N ILE A 78 -19.70 -0.21 6.87
CA ILE A 78 -21.11 -0.14 6.41
C ILE A 78 -22.07 -0.34 7.58
N GLY A 79 -21.78 -1.28 8.48
CA GLY A 79 -22.59 -1.59 9.65
C GLY A 79 -22.62 -0.47 10.68
N ASP A 80 -21.46 0.11 10.98
CA ASP A 80 -21.27 1.14 12.00
C ASP A 80 -21.62 2.55 11.48
N GLY A 81 -21.57 2.77 10.17
CA GLY A 81 -21.82 4.05 9.53
C GLY A 81 -20.75 5.10 9.76
N ASN A 82 -19.55 4.71 10.22
CA ASN A 82 -18.39 5.59 10.42
C ASN A 82 -17.08 4.82 10.23
N THR A 83 -15.96 5.55 10.23
CA THR A 83 -14.59 5.01 10.02
C THR A 83 -13.70 5.10 11.25
N ASP A 84 -14.25 5.32 12.44
CA ASP A 84 -13.47 5.53 13.66
C ASP A 84 -12.55 4.33 13.95
N MET A 85 -13.09 3.10 13.81
CA MET A 85 -12.31 1.87 13.97
C MET A 85 -11.12 1.81 13.00
N VAL A 86 -11.31 2.24 11.76
CA VAL A 86 -10.27 2.23 10.72
C VAL A 86 -9.16 3.22 11.07
N TYR A 87 -9.54 4.40 11.53
CA TYR A 87 -8.59 5.41 11.97
C TYR A 87 -7.76 4.94 13.18
N GLU A 88 -8.40 4.37 14.19
CA GLU A 88 -7.73 3.81 15.37
C GLU A 88 -6.80 2.65 15.01
N MET A 89 -7.23 1.76 14.13
CA MET A 89 -6.42 0.68 13.58
C MET A 89 -5.16 1.25 12.91
N ALA A 90 -5.32 2.21 12.00
CA ALA A 90 -4.21 2.81 11.27
C ALA A 90 -3.21 3.51 12.20
N GLN A 91 -3.69 4.19 13.25
CA GLN A 91 -2.82 4.79 14.27
C GLN A 91 -2.06 3.74 15.08
N THR A 92 -2.69 2.62 15.40
CA THR A 92 -2.06 1.53 16.13
C THR A 92 -0.97 0.88 15.28
N ASP A 93 -1.30 0.51 14.04
CA ASP A 93 -0.36 -0.06 13.08
C ASP A 93 0.83 0.87 12.83
N ARG A 94 0.58 2.16 12.65
CA ARG A 94 1.64 3.18 12.50
C ARG A 94 2.62 3.14 13.66
N LYS A 95 2.11 3.13 14.89
CA LYS A 95 2.95 3.07 16.10
C LYS A 95 3.78 1.79 16.16
N MET A 96 3.17 0.66 15.80
CA MET A 96 3.85 -0.63 15.74
C MET A 96 4.93 -0.63 14.67
N MET A 97 4.62 -0.18 13.45
CA MET A 97 5.59 -0.06 12.36
C MET A 97 6.79 0.80 12.75
N LYS A 98 6.54 1.97 13.35
CA LYS A 98 7.63 2.85 13.79
C LYS A 98 8.48 2.20 14.89
N ALA A 99 7.87 1.48 15.81
CA ALA A 99 8.60 0.75 16.85
C ALA A 99 9.49 -0.36 16.27
N GLU A 100 9.10 -0.95 15.14
CA GLU A 100 9.88 -1.96 14.42
C GLU A 100 10.87 -1.35 13.40
N GLY A 101 10.92 -0.04 13.27
CA GLY A 101 11.75 0.64 12.29
C GLY A 101 11.24 0.60 10.86
N LEU A 102 9.97 0.24 10.65
CA LEU A 102 9.31 0.24 9.34
C LEU A 102 8.79 1.64 9.02
N ASN A 103 9.16 2.19 7.86
CA ASN A 103 8.89 3.56 7.49
C ASN A 103 7.87 3.71 6.38
N ILE A 104 7.64 2.66 5.60
CA ILE A 104 6.78 2.70 4.42
C ILE A 104 5.80 1.54 4.46
N MET A 105 4.51 1.86 4.28
CA MET A 105 3.45 0.91 4.02
C MET A 105 3.18 0.85 2.51
N TYR A 106 3.34 -0.33 1.90
CA TYR A 106 2.97 -0.58 0.50
C TYR A 106 1.50 -0.96 0.37
N GLY A 107 0.67 -0.05 0.69
CA GLY A 107 -0.77 -0.13 0.72
C GLY A 107 -1.36 1.09 1.43
N PRO A 108 -2.65 1.11 1.66
CA PRO A 108 -3.64 0.06 1.40
C PRO A 108 -4.01 -0.09 -0.07
N GLN A 109 -4.72 -1.20 -0.37
CA GLN A 109 -5.35 -1.42 -1.65
C GLN A 109 -6.73 -0.76 -1.64
N VAL A 110 -6.84 0.41 -2.26
CA VAL A 110 -8.11 1.18 -2.34
C VAL A 110 -8.86 0.92 -3.66
N ASP A 111 -8.57 -0.19 -4.30
CA ASP A 111 -9.31 -0.66 -5.47
C ASP A 111 -10.76 -0.96 -5.09
N VAL A 112 -11.71 -0.55 -5.92
CA VAL A 112 -13.13 -0.86 -5.75
C VAL A 112 -13.45 -2.13 -6.52
N THR A 113 -13.93 -3.18 -5.83
CA THR A 113 -14.26 -4.46 -6.46
C THR A 113 -15.35 -4.29 -7.52
N SER A 114 -15.11 -4.81 -8.72
CA SER A 114 -16.07 -4.79 -9.82
C SER A 114 -16.25 -6.15 -10.51
N ASP A 115 -15.31 -7.08 -10.29
CA ASP A 115 -15.39 -8.46 -10.79
C ASP A 115 -15.05 -9.44 -9.66
N PRO A 116 -16.01 -10.26 -9.19
CA PRO A 116 -15.78 -11.20 -8.09
C PRO A 116 -14.82 -12.35 -8.44
N ARG A 117 -14.48 -12.52 -9.71
CA ARG A 117 -13.50 -13.51 -10.16
C ARG A 117 -12.06 -13.04 -9.93
N TRP A 118 -11.87 -11.75 -9.74
CA TRP A 118 -10.54 -11.21 -9.49
C TRP A 118 -9.98 -11.72 -8.14
N PRO A 119 -8.78 -12.37 -8.16
CA PRO A 119 -8.27 -13.09 -6.98
C PRO A 119 -7.88 -12.16 -5.81
N ARG A 120 -7.75 -10.86 -6.04
CA ARG A 120 -7.37 -9.89 -5.00
C ARG A 120 -8.56 -9.15 -4.38
N THR A 121 -9.77 -9.60 -4.65
CA THR A 121 -11.01 -9.02 -4.10
C THR A 121 -10.97 -8.96 -2.57
N SER A 122 -10.41 -9.96 -1.89
CA SER A 122 -10.26 -9.97 -0.42
C SER A 122 -9.39 -8.83 0.14
N GLY A 123 -8.50 -8.27 -0.68
CA GLY A 123 -7.68 -7.12 -0.31
C GLY A 123 -8.38 -5.76 -0.47
N THR A 124 -9.60 -5.74 -1.00
CA THR A 124 -10.40 -4.52 -1.19
C THR A 124 -11.37 -4.30 -0.04
N TYR A 125 -11.90 -3.09 0.08
CA TYR A 125 -12.96 -2.76 1.04
C TYR A 125 -14.37 -2.97 0.47
N GLY A 126 -14.49 -3.64 -0.69
CA GLY A 126 -15.73 -4.01 -1.33
C GLY A 126 -16.04 -3.21 -2.60
N GLU A 127 -17.34 -3.19 -2.96
CA GLU A 127 -17.82 -2.63 -4.23
C GLU A 127 -18.32 -1.17 -4.14
N ARG A 128 -18.34 -0.61 -2.93
CA ARG A 128 -18.86 0.75 -2.69
C ARG A 128 -17.75 1.79 -2.72
N PRO A 129 -17.70 2.66 -3.75
CA PRO A 129 -16.66 3.67 -3.87
C PRO A 129 -16.72 4.73 -2.76
N ASP A 130 -17.90 5.08 -2.26
CA ASP A 130 -18.09 5.99 -1.14
C ASP A 130 -17.45 5.45 0.15
N VAL A 131 -17.77 4.21 0.51
CA VAL A 131 -17.19 3.52 1.67
C VAL A 131 -15.67 3.39 1.54
N THR A 132 -15.19 2.96 0.37
CA THR A 132 -13.73 2.84 0.12
C THR A 132 -13.04 4.21 0.20
N SER A 133 -13.71 5.28 -0.24
CA SER A 133 -13.17 6.65 -0.14
C SER A 133 -13.05 7.11 1.32
N ASP A 134 -14.07 6.87 2.13
CA ASP A 134 -14.07 7.23 3.55
C ASP A 134 -13.01 6.42 4.32
N ILE A 135 -12.85 5.15 3.99
CA ILE A 135 -11.78 4.30 4.53
C ILE A 135 -10.40 4.82 4.08
N ALA A 136 -10.23 5.19 2.82
CA ALA A 136 -8.96 5.74 2.31
C ALA A 136 -8.55 7.00 3.07
N GLU A 137 -9.51 7.91 3.32
CA GLU A 137 -9.29 9.10 4.16
C GLU A 137 -8.82 8.73 5.57
N ALA A 138 -9.54 7.84 6.25
CA ALA A 138 -9.21 7.43 7.61
C ALA A 138 -7.81 6.79 7.69
N LEU A 139 -7.45 5.97 6.71
CA LEU A 139 -6.13 5.34 6.62
C LEU A 139 -5.03 6.38 6.37
N VAL A 140 -5.22 7.32 5.44
CA VAL A 140 -4.24 8.39 5.19
C VAL A 140 -4.00 9.19 6.47
N LYS A 141 -5.06 9.64 7.13
CA LYS A 141 -4.96 10.39 8.38
C LYS A 141 -4.27 9.60 9.50
N GLY A 142 -4.60 8.33 9.64
CA GLY A 142 -4.07 7.46 10.68
C GLY A 142 -2.58 7.14 10.49
N TYR A 143 -2.18 6.71 9.30
CA TYR A 143 -0.79 6.36 9.02
C TYR A 143 0.13 7.58 8.88
N GLN A 144 -0.38 8.69 8.35
CA GLN A 144 0.42 9.92 8.20
C GLN A 144 0.40 10.84 9.43
N ASP A 145 -0.32 10.44 10.48
CA ASP A 145 -0.43 11.20 11.74
C ASP A 145 -1.01 12.59 11.53
N GLY A 146 -2.03 12.70 10.70
CA GLY A 146 -2.74 13.94 10.42
C GLY A 146 -3.07 14.17 8.95
N ASP A 147 -3.53 15.38 8.66
CA ASP A 147 -4.13 15.78 7.38
C ASP A 147 -3.20 16.61 6.47
N ASN A 148 -1.98 16.89 6.91
CA ASN A 148 -1.10 17.86 6.25
C ASN A 148 0.10 17.24 5.52
N GLY A 149 -0.01 15.98 5.12
CA GLY A 149 1.09 15.22 4.55
C GLY A 149 1.97 14.62 5.63
N LEU A 150 3.25 14.38 5.32
CA LEU A 150 4.17 13.72 6.24
C LEU A 150 4.69 14.66 7.33
N ASN A 151 4.85 14.09 8.52
CA ASN A 151 5.54 14.69 9.67
C ASN A 151 6.46 13.64 10.32
N GLU A 152 7.12 13.97 11.40
CA GLU A 152 8.06 13.09 12.11
C GLU A 152 7.38 11.81 12.65
N GLY A 153 6.09 11.91 13.00
CA GLY A 153 5.29 10.79 13.48
C GLY A 153 4.82 9.84 12.38
N SER A 154 4.89 10.23 11.12
CA SER A 154 4.27 9.53 9.99
C SER A 154 4.95 8.23 9.60
N VAL A 155 4.16 7.34 8.99
CA VAL A 155 4.59 6.29 8.07
C VAL A 155 4.18 6.71 6.66
N VAL A 156 5.07 6.57 5.69
CA VAL A 156 4.78 6.81 4.27
C VAL A 156 3.74 5.81 3.81
N LEU A 157 2.59 6.29 3.37
CA LEU A 157 1.50 5.44 2.88
C LEU A 157 1.49 5.44 1.36
N THR A 158 1.55 4.25 0.75
CA THR A 158 1.52 4.08 -0.71
C THR A 158 0.21 3.43 -1.11
N ILE A 159 -0.78 4.24 -1.46
CA ILE A 159 -2.07 3.69 -1.93
C ILE A 159 -1.92 3.02 -3.29
N LYS A 160 -2.73 1.98 -3.53
CA LYS A 160 -2.64 1.15 -4.74
C LYS A 160 -4.00 0.56 -5.14
N HIS A 161 -4.16 0.17 -6.41
CA HIS A 161 -3.27 0.32 -7.57
C HIS A 161 -3.92 1.30 -8.53
N PHE A 162 -3.35 2.49 -8.67
CA PHE A 162 -3.96 3.58 -9.45
C PHE A 162 -4.08 3.23 -10.94
N PRO A 163 -5.22 3.50 -11.57
CA PRO A 163 -6.46 4.14 -11.09
C PRO A 163 -7.55 3.13 -10.67
N GLY A 164 -7.21 1.88 -10.39
CA GLY A 164 -8.10 0.82 -9.96
C GLY A 164 -7.83 -0.49 -10.68
N ASP A 165 -7.36 -1.50 -9.94
CA ASP A 165 -6.92 -2.81 -10.48
C ASP A 165 -8.10 -3.79 -10.69
N ALA A 166 -9.23 -3.57 -10.03
CA ALA A 166 -10.32 -4.52 -9.98
C ALA A 166 -11.09 -4.77 -11.30
N PRO A 167 -11.24 -3.82 -12.25
CA PRO A 167 -11.92 -4.10 -13.53
C PRO A 167 -11.05 -4.91 -14.49
N SER A 168 -10.52 -6.00 -14.01
CA SER A 168 -9.64 -6.90 -14.72
C SER A 168 -10.39 -7.68 -15.80
N GLU A 169 -9.80 -7.82 -16.98
CA GLU A 169 -10.38 -8.64 -18.03
C GLU A 169 -10.52 -10.09 -17.55
N ASN A 170 -11.75 -10.61 -17.53
CA ASN A 170 -12.08 -11.96 -17.05
C ASN A 170 -11.59 -12.29 -15.63
N GLY A 171 -11.28 -11.29 -14.82
CA GLY A 171 -10.75 -11.48 -13.47
C GLY A 171 -9.26 -11.84 -13.43
N PHE A 172 -8.52 -11.73 -14.51
CA PHE A 172 -7.11 -12.11 -14.54
C PHE A 172 -6.22 -11.16 -13.75
N GLU A 173 -5.22 -11.71 -13.08
CA GLU A 173 -4.23 -11.01 -12.26
C GLU A 173 -3.17 -10.32 -13.15
N PRO A 174 -2.81 -9.03 -12.89
CA PRO A 174 -1.90 -8.27 -13.75
C PRO A 174 -0.44 -8.72 -13.71
N HIS A 175 -0.04 -9.50 -12.71
CA HIS A 175 1.32 -10.03 -12.62
C HIS A 175 1.60 -11.15 -13.63
N VAL A 176 0.58 -11.61 -14.35
CA VAL A 176 0.71 -12.62 -15.39
C VAL A 176 0.38 -12.03 -16.76
N PRO A 177 0.97 -12.54 -17.87
CA PRO A 177 0.81 -11.96 -19.20
C PRO A 177 -0.63 -11.86 -19.70
N ILE A 178 -1.53 -12.74 -19.26
CA ILE A 178 -2.95 -12.73 -19.64
C ILE A 178 -3.76 -11.65 -18.91
N GLY A 179 -3.25 -11.09 -17.79
CA GLY A 179 -3.92 -10.10 -16.97
C GLY A 179 -3.59 -8.64 -17.32
N GLN A 180 -3.24 -8.37 -18.58
CA GLN A 180 -2.69 -7.06 -19.00
C GLN A 180 -3.73 -5.94 -19.14
N TRP A 181 -5.04 -6.27 -19.08
CA TRP A 181 -6.07 -5.30 -19.40
C TRP A 181 -6.97 -5.00 -18.22
N ARG A 182 -7.19 -3.68 -18.00
CA ARG A 182 -8.26 -3.16 -17.13
C ARG A 182 -9.33 -2.57 -18.04
N ILE A 183 -10.50 -3.17 -18.01
CA ILE A 183 -11.60 -2.83 -18.93
C ILE A 183 -12.71 -2.16 -18.17
N TYR A 184 -12.77 -0.86 -18.26
CA TYR A 184 -13.88 -0.05 -17.75
C TYR A 184 -15.00 -0.08 -18.79
N ARG A 185 -15.88 -1.10 -18.70
CA ARG A 185 -16.86 -1.46 -19.74
C ARG A 185 -17.91 -0.40 -19.99
N THR A 186 -18.29 0.34 -18.95
CA THR A 186 -19.26 1.43 -19.05
C THR A 186 -18.54 2.75 -19.18
N PRO A 187 -18.84 3.58 -20.19
CA PRO A 187 -18.30 4.93 -20.29
C PRO A 187 -18.45 5.73 -19.00
N GLY A 188 -17.36 6.36 -18.55
CA GLY A 188 -17.32 7.12 -17.29
C GLY A 188 -17.27 6.28 -16.02
N SER A 189 -17.20 4.94 -16.10
CA SER A 189 -17.17 4.09 -14.89
C SER A 189 -15.86 4.19 -14.12
N MET A 190 -14.75 4.45 -14.79
CA MET A 190 -13.47 4.70 -14.13
C MET A 190 -13.57 5.92 -13.21
N GLU A 191 -14.04 7.02 -13.75
CA GLU A 191 -14.19 8.30 -13.04
C GLU A 191 -15.23 8.23 -11.93
N LYS A 192 -16.31 7.47 -12.17
CA LYS A 192 -17.42 7.39 -11.24
C LYS A 192 -17.18 6.44 -10.07
N TYR A 193 -16.50 5.31 -10.31
CA TYR A 193 -16.42 4.24 -9.32
C TYR A 193 -15.01 3.93 -8.83
N HIS A 194 -14.00 4.11 -9.67
CA HIS A 194 -12.64 3.66 -9.34
C HIS A 194 -11.70 4.80 -8.91
N LEU A 195 -11.84 5.99 -9.48
CA LEU A 195 -11.03 7.14 -9.11
C LEU A 195 -11.38 7.80 -7.76
N PRO A 196 -12.65 7.80 -7.27
CA PRO A 196 -12.99 8.54 -6.05
C PRO A 196 -12.15 8.19 -4.81
N PRO A 197 -11.81 6.92 -4.49
CA PRO A 197 -10.95 6.62 -3.35
C PRO A 197 -9.56 7.23 -3.47
N PHE A 198 -8.99 7.24 -4.67
CA PHE A 198 -7.69 7.86 -4.92
C PHE A 198 -7.76 9.38 -4.80
N GLN A 199 -8.82 9.99 -5.37
CA GLN A 199 -9.03 11.43 -5.24
C GLN A 199 -9.16 11.85 -3.77
N ARG A 200 -9.94 11.10 -2.97
CA ARG A 200 -10.08 11.35 -1.54
C ARG A 200 -8.72 11.28 -0.83
N ALA A 201 -7.90 10.30 -1.16
CA ALA A 201 -6.55 10.19 -0.59
C ALA A 201 -5.64 11.36 -1.02
N PHE A 202 -5.75 11.85 -2.25
CA PHE A 202 -5.00 13.03 -2.73
C PHE A 202 -5.43 14.30 -2.01
N ASP A 203 -6.73 14.48 -1.78
CA ASP A 203 -7.26 15.63 -1.04
C ASP A 203 -6.69 15.69 0.38
N HIS A 204 -6.38 14.53 0.97
CA HIS A 204 -5.71 14.39 2.27
C HIS A 204 -4.18 14.20 2.17
N LYS A 205 -3.59 14.56 1.04
CA LYS A 205 -2.14 14.61 0.81
C LYS A 205 -1.43 13.28 1.08
N VAL A 206 -1.98 12.19 0.56
CA VAL A 206 -1.30 10.89 0.62
C VAL A 206 0.11 11.00 0.05
N SER A 207 1.06 10.38 0.72
CA SER A 207 2.49 10.56 0.46
C SER A 207 3.01 9.83 -0.77
N SER A 208 2.36 8.75 -1.19
CA SER A 208 2.82 7.92 -2.30
C SER A 208 1.67 7.20 -2.98
N ILE A 209 1.87 6.86 -4.23
CA ILE A 209 0.93 6.10 -5.04
C ILE A 209 1.66 5.03 -5.85
N MET A 210 1.07 3.85 -5.94
CA MET A 210 1.54 2.77 -6.80
C MET A 210 0.59 2.61 -7.99
N PRO A 211 1.06 2.82 -9.23
CA PRO A 211 0.24 2.56 -10.41
C PRO A 211 0.04 1.05 -10.63
N ASP A 212 -1.06 0.70 -11.27
CA ASP A 212 -1.32 -0.66 -11.77
C ASP A 212 -0.34 -1.01 -12.89
N TYR A 213 -0.04 -2.29 -13.03
CA TYR A 213 0.80 -2.82 -14.11
C TYR A 213 0.09 -2.95 -15.46
N SER A 214 -1.23 -2.85 -15.45
CA SER A 214 -2.05 -3.14 -16.62
C SER A 214 -2.21 -1.93 -17.54
N ARG A 215 -2.77 -2.21 -18.70
CA ARG A 215 -3.21 -1.20 -19.66
C ARG A 215 -4.70 -0.94 -19.44
N ILE A 216 -5.08 0.32 -19.45
CA ILE A 216 -6.48 0.70 -19.42
C ILE A 216 -7.09 0.58 -20.81
N ALA A 217 -8.28 0.00 -20.88
CA ALA A 217 -9.14 0.08 -22.05
C ALA A 217 -10.44 0.80 -21.65
N THR A 218 -10.64 1.98 -22.22
CA THR A 218 -11.90 2.74 -22.14
C THR A 218 -12.44 2.92 -23.54
N ASP A 219 -13.71 2.73 -23.76
CA ASP A 219 -14.37 2.95 -25.06
C ASP A 219 -13.65 2.25 -26.26
N GLY A 220 -13.07 1.08 -26.01
CA GLY A 220 -12.32 0.33 -27.02
C GLY A 220 -10.90 0.83 -27.30
N ARG A 221 -10.41 1.85 -26.57
CA ARG A 221 -9.03 2.34 -26.68
C ARG A 221 -8.17 1.84 -25.53
N ALA A 222 -7.00 1.37 -25.88
CA ALA A 222 -5.99 0.98 -24.89
C ALA A 222 -5.07 2.16 -24.57
N VAL A 223 -4.96 2.51 -23.29
CA VAL A 223 -4.02 3.51 -22.81
C VAL A 223 -2.98 2.83 -21.94
N PRO A 224 -1.69 2.91 -22.27
CA PRO A 224 -0.64 2.38 -21.39
C PRO A 224 -0.61 3.15 -20.07
N GLN A 225 -0.59 2.43 -18.95
CA GLN A 225 -0.48 3.03 -17.62
C GLN A 225 0.94 3.02 -17.08
N THR A 226 1.66 1.95 -17.35
CA THR A 226 3.03 1.78 -16.89
C THR A 226 3.92 1.43 -18.07
N TYR A 227 5.17 1.85 -17.96
CA TYR A 227 6.21 1.38 -18.87
C TYR A 227 6.64 -0.02 -18.47
N ARG A 228 6.66 -0.90 -19.44
CA ARG A 228 7.32 -2.19 -19.35
C ARG A 228 8.64 -2.14 -20.12
#